data_c0609f466fc4315a01a84e4073f80237
#
_entry.id   c0609f466fc4315a01a84e4073f80237
#
_cell.length_a   1.000
_cell.length_b   1.000
_cell.length_c   1.000
_cell.angle_alpha   90.00
_cell.angle_beta   90.00
_cell.angle_gamma   90.00
#
_symmetry.space_group_name_H-M   'P 1'
#
loop_
_entity.id
_entity.type
_entity.pdbx_description
1 polymer ?
#
loop_
_entity_poly.entity_id
_entity_poly.type
_entity_poly.pdbx_seq_one_letter_code
_entity_poly.pdbx_strand_id
1 'polypeptide(L)'
;MSVGHSVTSDHQLARLLQIGIVLEEVVEARAHHHYQSLAEEDRDLDDEIESLLEHAAEESAEHRNALEELIAGLEADSVPFEEIETLVEAQYGQTKPEDFDGILYDQLCNEETAYKFYDDLIKAIEDSDVEFSVDRATLLSVLRDLRAAERDGVERVTTIMEERA
;
A
#
# COMPACT_ATOMS: atom_id res chain seq x y z
N MET A 1 -4.98 2.63 -13.50
CA MET A 1 -6.13 1.71 -13.59
C MET A 1 -7.27 2.28 -12.76
N SER A 2 -8.40 2.48 -13.35
CA SER A 2 -9.56 2.99 -12.63
C SER A 2 -10.29 1.82 -11.96
N VAL A 3 -10.43 1.86 -10.64
CA VAL A 3 -11.28 0.94 -9.88
C VAL A 3 -12.75 1.41 -9.97
N GLY A 4 -13.05 2.34 -10.88
CA GLY A 4 -14.36 2.99 -11.00
C GLY A 4 -15.50 2.14 -11.49
N HIS A 5 -15.29 0.83 -11.64
CA HIS A 5 -16.34 -0.12 -11.97
C HIS A 5 -16.71 -0.91 -10.73
N SER A 6 -18.00 -1.14 -10.52
CA SER A 6 -18.48 -1.94 -9.40
C SER A 6 -17.86 -3.33 -9.40
N VAL A 7 -17.40 -3.77 -8.25
CA VAL A 7 -16.86 -5.12 -8.06
C VAL A 7 -18.04 -6.10 -8.05
N THR A 8 -18.05 -7.06 -8.96
CA THR A 8 -19.22 -7.93 -9.21
C THR A 8 -19.03 -9.39 -8.83
N SER A 9 -17.85 -9.81 -8.38
CA SER A 9 -17.60 -11.21 -8.02
C SER A 9 -16.45 -11.35 -7.02
N ASP A 10 -16.40 -12.49 -6.34
CA ASP A 10 -15.28 -12.86 -5.48
C ASP A 10 -13.96 -12.87 -6.25
N HIS A 11 -13.96 -13.31 -7.51
CA HIS A 11 -12.77 -13.32 -8.35
C HIS A 11 -12.22 -11.93 -8.60
N GLN A 12 -13.09 -10.98 -8.93
CA GLN A 12 -12.67 -9.59 -9.13
C GLN A 12 -12.15 -8.98 -7.83
N LEU A 13 -12.86 -9.22 -6.73
CA LEU A 13 -12.45 -8.72 -5.42
C LEU A 13 -11.08 -9.29 -5.02
N ALA A 14 -10.88 -10.61 -5.18
CA ALA A 14 -9.61 -11.25 -4.88
C ALA A 14 -8.45 -10.64 -5.66
N ARG A 15 -8.65 -10.36 -6.95
CA ARG A 15 -7.62 -9.72 -7.79
C ARG A 15 -7.29 -8.30 -7.33
N LEU A 16 -8.30 -7.54 -6.95
CA LEU A 16 -8.09 -6.19 -6.43
C LEU A 16 -7.33 -6.23 -5.10
N LEU A 17 -7.68 -7.16 -4.22
CA LEU A 17 -6.96 -7.35 -2.95
C LEU A 17 -5.52 -7.80 -3.19
N GLN A 18 -5.26 -8.63 -4.20
CA GLN A 18 -3.90 -9.02 -4.59
C GLN A 18 -3.08 -7.83 -5.10
N ILE A 19 -3.70 -6.90 -5.82
CA ILE A 19 -3.04 -5.64 -6.21
C ILE A 19 -2.63 -4.88 -4.95
N GLY A 20 -3.50 -4.82 -3.96
CA GLY A 20 -3.18 -4.21 -2.66
C GLY A 20 -1.97 -4.85 -2.00
N ILE A 21 -1.89 -6.18 -1.99
CA ILE A 21 -0.74 -6.93 -1.45
C ILE A 21 0.56 -6.52 -2.14
N VAL A 22 0.55 -6.43 -3.47
CA VAL A 22 1.75 -6.05 -4.22
C VAL A 22 2.14 -4.60 -3.93
N LEU A 23 1.17 -3.68 -3.82
CA LEU A 23 1.46 -2.31 -3.42
C LEU A 23 2.15 -2.24 -2.06
N GLU A 24 1.68 -3.03 -1.09
CA GLU A 24 2.30 -3.10 0.23
C GLU A 24 3.71 -3.71 0.17
N GLU A 25 3.92 -4.73 -0.64
CA GLU A 25 5.25 -5.30 -0.84
C GLU A 25 6.23 -4.30 -1.45
N VAL A 26 5.77 -3.49 -2.39
CA VAL A 26 6.59 -2.44 -3.00
C VAL A 26 7.00 -1.41 -1.95
N VAL A 27 6.08 -0.96 -1.11
CA VAL A 27 6.37 -0.01 -0.02
C VAL A 27 7.40 -0.59 0.94
N GLU A 28 7.20 -1.83 1.38
CA GLU A 28 8.14 -2.51 2.27
C GLU A 28 9.53 -2.63 1.67
N ALA A 29 9.61 -3.09 0.41
CA ALA A 29 10.89 -3.25 -0.28
C ALA A 29 11.62 -1.92 -0.48
N ARG A 30 10.91 -0.85 -0.82
CA ARG A 30 11.50 0.48 -0.97
C ARG A 30 11.99 1.05 0.34
N ALA A 31 11.23 0.87 1.43
CA ALA A 31 11.65 1.31 2.76
C ALA A 31 12.96 0.63 3.17
N HIS A 32 13.07 -0.67 2.98
CA HIS A 32 14.31 -1.42 3.26
C HIS A 32 15.46 -0.96 2.37
N HIS A 33 15.20 -0.75 1.08
CA HIS A 33 16.21 -0.29 0.14
C HIS A 33 16.76 1.09 0.52
N HIS A 34 15.91 2.03 0.88
CA HIS A 34 16.31 3.35 1.32
C HIS A 34 17.15 3.29 2.60
N TYR A 35 16.73 2.47 3.56
CA TYR A 35 17.44 2.26 4.80
C TYR A 35 18.86 1.74 4.54
N GLN A 36 19.00 0.69 3.73
CA GLN A 36 20.29 0.09 3.38
C GLN A 36 21.18 1.07 2.61
N SER A 37 20.62 1.79 1.64
CA SER A 37 21.35 2.74 0.84
C SER A 37 21.95 3.87 1.70
N LEU A 38 21.22 4.38 2.67
CA LEU A 38 21.70 5.39 3.61
C LEU A 38 22.81 4.85 4.52
N ALA A 39 22.67 3.62 4.98
CA ALA A 39 23.67 2.96 5.83
C ALA A 39 24.99 2.71 5.07
N GLU A 40 24.93 2.29 3.81
CA GLU A 40 26.10 2.02 2.96
C GLU A 40 26.88 3.29 2.59
N GLU A 41 26.21 4.41 2.45
CA GLU A 41 26.84 5.68 2.11
C GLU A 41 27.51 6.37 3.30
N ASP A 42 27.55 5.72 4.45
CA ASP A 42 28.15 6.22 5.69
C ASP A 42 27.64 7.62 6.09
N ARG A 43 26.38 7.87 5.78
CA ARG A 43 25.69 9.09 6.19
C ARG A 43 25.11 8.88 7.58
N ASP A 44 25.18 9.91 8.41
CA ASP A 44 24.46 9.92 9.66
C ASP A 44 22.97 9.80 9.35
N LEU A 45 22.41 8.63 9.62
CA LEU A 45 20.97 8.41 9.47
C LEU A 45 20.25 9.35 10.41
N ASP A 46 19.38 10.16 9.85
CA ASP A 46 18.44 10.92 10.63
C ASP A 46 17.49 9.96 11.33
N ASP A 47 17.49 9.97 12.66
CA ASP A 47 16.69 9.04 13.47
C ASP A 47 15.19 9.10 13.14
N GLU A 48 14.71 10.27 12.75
CA GLU A 48 13.31 10.47 12.38
C GLU A 48 12.97 9.77 11.06
N ILE A 49 13.86 9.88 10.05
CA ILE A 49 13.68 9.18 8.78
C ILE A 49 13.84 7.68 8.94
N GLU A 50 14.83 7.25 9.72
CA GLU A 50 15.02 5.83 10.04
C GLU A 50 13.78 5.23 10.68
N SER A 51 13.23 5.90 11.68
CA SER A 51 12.00 5.48 12.36
C SER A 51 10.81 5.44 11.41
N LEU A 52 10.70 6.43 10.52
CA LEU A 52 9.65 6.45 9.49
C LEU A 52 9.74 5.24 8.57
N LEU A 53 10.93 4.90 8.08
CA LEU A 53 11.12 3.78 7.16
C LEU A 53 10.86 2.43 7.85
N GLU A 54 11.31 2.25 9.08
CA GLU A 54 11.03 1.05 9.87
C GLU A 54 9.54 0.87 10.10
N HIS A 55 8.86 1.95 10.49
CA HIS A 55 7.42 1.93 10.72
C HIS A 55 6.66 1.60 9.43
N ALA A 56 7.05 2.19 8.31
CA ALA A 56 6.43 1.93 7.01
C ALA A 56 6.56 0.45 6.62
N ALA A 57 7.72 -0.14 6.82
CA ALA A 57 7.95 -1.55 6.50
C ALA A 57 7.10 -2.49 7.38
N GLU A 58 7.05 -2.23 8.67
CA GLU A 58 6.25 -3.02 9.62
C GLU A 58 4.75 -2.90 9.33
N GLU A 59 4.28 -1.70 9.08
CA GLU A 59 2.88 -1.42 8.76
C GLU A 59 2.46 -2.09 7.46
N SER A 60 3.28 -2.01 6.41
CA SER A 60 3.01 -2.67 5.14
C SER A 60 2.92 -4.19 5.29
N ALA A 61 3.77 -4.79 6.13
CA ALA A 61 3.70 -6.22 6.42
C ALA A 61 2.38 -6.59 7.11
N GLU A 62 1.91 -5.79 8.05
CA GLU A 62 0.63 -5.99 8.73
C GLU A 62 -0.55 -5.84 7.75
N HIS A 63 -0.51 -4.84 6.89
CA HIS A 63 -1.53 -4.61 5.86
C HIS A 63 -1.61 -5.77 4.88
N ARG A 64 -0.46 -6.28 4.45
CA ARG A 64 -0.39 -7.44 3.58
C ARG A 64 -1.07 -8.66 4.21
N ASN A 65 -0.78 -8.92 5.48
CA ASN A 65 -1.40 -10.02 6.22
C ASN A 65 -2.92 -9.86 6.31
N ALA A 66 -3.42 -8.65 6.56
CA ALA A 66 -4.85 -8.37 6.60
C ALA A 66 -5.52 -8.64 5.25
N LEU A 67 -4.88 -8.24 4.15
CA LEU A 67 -5.39 -8.50 2.80
C LEU A 67 -5.39 -10.00 2.46
N GLU A 68 -4.34 -10.73 2.86
CA GLU A 68 -4.27 -12.18 2.68
C GLU A 68 -5.38 -12.91 3.40
N GLU A 69 -5.72 -12.48 4.62
CA GLU A 69 -6.83 -13.05 5.38
C GLU A 69 -8.17 -12.83 4.67
N LEU A 70 -8.39 -11.64 4.11
CA LEU A 70 -9.61 -11.37 3.34
C LEU A 70 -9.70 -12.26 2.11
N ILE A 71 -8.62 -12.44 1.38
CA ILE A 71 -8.56 -13.30 0.19
C ILE A 71 -8.86 -14.75 0.57
N ALA A 72 -8.33 -15.22 1.69
CA ALA A 72 -8.54 -16.58 2.16
C ALA A 72 -10.03 -16.89 2.43
N GLY A 73 -10.83 -15.87 2.76
CA GLY A 73 -12.27 -15.99 2.96
C GLY A 73 -13.09 -15.97 1.67
N LEU A 74 -12.49 -15.65 0.54
CA LEU A 74 -13.16 -15.58 -0.75
C LEU A 74 -13.11 -16.91 -1.50
N GLU A 75 -14.15 -17.19 -2.27
CA GLU A 75 -14.19 -18.34 -3.19
C GLU A 75 -13.64 -17.93 -4.55
N ALA A 76 -12.32 -17.85 -4.65
CA ALA A 76 -11.64 -17.43 -5.87
C ALA A 76 -10.32 -18.16 -6.03
N ASP A 77 -9.98 -18.45 -7.28
CA ASP A 77 -8.68 -19.02 -7.61
C ASP A 77 -7.58 -17.95 -7.43
N SER A 78 -6.44 -18.36 -6.92
CA SER A 78 -5.30 -17.47 -6.79
C SER A 78 -4.70 -17.15 -8.17
N VAL A 79 -4.33 -15.89 -8.37
CA VAL A 79 -3.57 -15.46 -9.55
C VAL A 79 -2.09 -15.49 -9.18
N PRO A 80 -1.21 -15.96 -10.08
CA PRO A 80 0.24 -15.94 -9.81
C PRO A 80 0.72 -14.54 -9.45
N PHE A 81 1.45 -14.44 -8.38
CA PHE A 81 1.99 -13.19 -7.84
C PHE A 81 2.79 -12.41 -8.88
N GLU A 82 3.59 -13.11 -9.68
CA GLU A 82 4.46 -12.53 -10.70
C GLU A 82 3.70 -11.71 -11.73
N GLU A 83 2.50 -12.14 -12.13
CA GLU A 83 1.67 -11.41 -13.09
C GLU A 83 1.19 -10.08 -12.53
N ILE A 84 0.78 -10.07 -11.26
CA ILE A 84 0.30 -8.86 -10.57
C ILE A 84 1.45 -7.93 -10.31
N GLU A 85 2.58 -8.45 -9.85
CA GLU A 85 3.81 -7.69 -9.59
C GLU A 85 4.28 -6.94 -10.85
N THR A 86 4.29 -7.62 -12.01
CA THR A 86 4.64 -7.01 -13.29
C THR A 86 3.72 -5.83 -13.63
N LEU A 87 2.41 -6.00 -13.42
CA LEU A 87 1.43 -4.94 -13.67
C LEU A 87 1.63 -3.73 -12.75
N VAL A 88 1.92 -3.98 -11.48
CA VAL A 88 2.15 -2.92 -10.49
C VAL A 88 3.43 -2.16 -10.81
N GLU A 89 4.52 -2.85 -11.13
CA GLU A 89 5.79 -2.22 -11.51
C GLU A 89 5.64 -1.35 -12.76
N ALA A 90 4.91 -1.84 -13.76
CA ALA A 90 4.67 -1.09 -15.00
C ALA A 90 3.86 0.18 -14.75
N GLN A 91 2.92 0.15 -13.80
CA GLN A 91 2.01 1.26 -13.53
C GLN A 91 2.57 2.31 -12.58
N TYR A 92 3.29 1.88 -11.54
CA TYR A 92 3.72 2.78 -10.47
C TYR A 92 5.19 3.19 -10.54
N GLY A 93 5.94 2.67 -11.50
CA GLY A 93 7.30 3.09 -11.78
C GLY A 93 8.28 2.96 -10.61
N GLN A 94 9.50 3.38 -10.82
CA GLN A 94 10.52 3.41 -9.77
C GLN A 94 11.03 4.82 -9.58
N THR A 95 10.92 5.33 -8.38
CA THR A 95 11.54 6.57 -7.95
C THR A 95 12.95 6.23 -7.45
N LYS A 96 13.95 7.01 -7.89
CA LYS A 96 15.34 6.86 -7.40
C LYS A 96 15.73 8.11 -6.64
N PRO A 97 15.45 8.17 -5.34
CA PRO A 97 15.84 9.33 -4.54
C PRO A 97 17.36 9.35 -4.35
N GLU A 98 17.96 10.54 -4.48
CA GLU A 98 19.39 10.73 -4.31
C GLU A 98 19.74 11.32 -2.94
N ASP A 99 18.75 11.82 -2.22
CA ASP A 99 18.92 12.48 -0.93
C ASP A 99 17.73 12.23 0.00
N PHE A 100 17.74 12.81 1.20
CA PHE A 100 16.67 12.66 2.17
C PHE A 100 15.33 13.19 1.66
N ASP A 101 15.34 14.28 0.90
CA ASP A 101 14.11 14.85 0.35
C ASP A 101 13.52 13.90 -0.69
N GLY A 102 14.37 13.26 -1.48
CA GLY A 102 13.96 12.23 -2.44
C GLY A 102 13.33 11.02 -1.77
N ILE A 103 13.89 10.58 -0.64
CA ILE A 103 13.33 9.46 0.16
C ILE A 103 11.96 9.82 0.72
N LEU A 104 11.81 11.01 1.30
CA LEU A 104 10.54 11.48 1.83
C LEU A 104 9.50 11.62 0.73
N TYR A 105 9.90 12.16 -0.42
CA TYR A 105 9.00 12.29 -1.56
C TYR A 105 8.54 10.93 -2.08
N ASP A 106 9.44 9.96 -2.19
CA ASP A 106 9.09 8.59 -2.61
C ASP A 106 8.12 7.94 -1.61
N GLN A 107 8.38 8.09 -0.32
CA GLN A 107 7.50 7.58 0.73
C GLN A 107 6.12 8.24 0.68
N LEU A 108 6.07 9.55 0.46
CA LEU A 108 4.81 10.28 0.31
C LEU A 108 4.00 9.74 -0.88
N CYS A 109 4.64 9.55 -2.02
CA CYS A 109 3.98 9.01 -3.20
C CYS A 109 3.43 7.60 -2.96
N ASN A 110 4.18 6.76 -2.25
CA ASN A 110 3.75 5.41 -1.89
C ASN A 110 2.49 5.43 -1.01
N GLU A 111 2.50 6.28 0.03
CA GLU A 111 1.37 6.41 0.96
C GLU A 111 0.12 6.97 0.25
N GLU A 112 0.30 7.99 -0.60
CA GLU A 112 -0.81 8.57 -1.38
C GLU A 112 -1.40 7.56 -2.37
N THR A 113 -0.54 6.77 -3.03
CA THR A 113 -0.96 5.75 -3.99
C THR A 113 -1.80 4.68 -3.28
N ALA A 114 -1.33 4.18 -2.14
CA ALA A 114 -2.04 3.20 -1.35
C ALA A 114 -3.35 3.76 -0.82
N TYR A 115 -3.35 4.98 -0.29
CA TYR A 115 -4.57 5.65 0.16
C TYR A 115 -5.62 5.71 -0.94
N LYS A 116 -5.23 6.17 -2.12
CA LYS A 116 -6.14 6.29 -3.26
C LYS A 116 -6.68 4.94 -3.69
N PHE A 117 -5.82 3.92 -3.70
CA PHE A 117 -6.24 2.56 -4.04
C PHE A 117 -7.32 2.05 -3.09
N TYR A 118 -7.11 2.15 -1.78
CA TYR A 118 -8.08 1.71 -0.78
C TYR A 118 -9.38 2.53 -0.84
N ASP A 119 -9.28 3.84 -1.04
CA ASP A 119 -10.43 4.71 -1.16
C ASP A 119 -11.30 4.33 -2.37
N ASP A 120 -10.68 4.13 -3.53
CA ASP A 120 -11.37 3.71 -4.75
C ASP A 120 -12.01 2.32 -4.58
N LEU A 121 -11.29 1.38 -3.96
CA LEU A 121 -11.79 0.03 -3.72
C LEU A 121 -13.00 0.03 -2.77
N ILE A 122 -12.93 0.79 -1.68
CA ILE A 122 -14.04 0.94 -0.74
C ILE A 122 -15.28 1.47 -1.45
N LYS A 123 -15.13 2.51 -2.25
CA LYS A 123 -16.24 3.11 -3.01
C LYS A 123 -16.84 2.11 -3.99
N ALA A 124 -16.01 1.35 -4.69
CA ALA A 124 -16.47 0.33 -5.63
C ALA A 124 -17.28 -0.78 -4.93
N ILE A 125 -16.87 -1.18 -3.72
CA ILE A 125 -17.59 -2.17 -2.92
C ILE A 125 -18.90 -1.58 -2.40
N GLU A 126 -18.89 -0.36 -1.90
CA GLU A 126 -20.09 0.33 -1.40
C GLU A 126 -21.16 0.48 -2.51
N ASP A 127 -20.74 0.73 -3.74
CA ASP A 127 -21.61 0.87 -4.90
C ASP A 127 -22.09 -0.48 -5.46
N SER A 128 -21.52 -1.59 -4.99
CA SER A 128 -21.87 -2.93 -5.46
C SER A 128 -23.00 -3.53 -4.61
N ASP A 129 -23.99 -4.15 -5.27
CA ASP A 129 -25.07 -4.90 -4.61
C ASP A 129 -24.74 -6.39 -4.43
N VAL A 130 -23.56 -6.82 -4.84
CA VAL A 130 -23.14 -8.21 -4.82
C VAL A 130 -22.81 -8.66 -3.40
N GLU A 131 -23.22 -9.85 -3.03
CA GLU A 131 -22.78 -10.52 -1.81
C GLU A 131 -21.49 -11.27 -2.09
N PHE A 132 -20.47 -11.01 -1.28
CA PHE A 132 -19.19 -11.72 -1.35
C PHE A 132 -19.18 -12.85 -0.30
N SER A 133 -18.26 -13.79 -0.45
CA SER A 133 -18.08 -14.87 0.53
C SER A 133 -17.54 -14.36 1.86
N VAL A 134 -16.90 -13.18 1.86
CA VAL A 134 -16.53 -12.47 3.08
C VAL A 134 -17.65 -11.49 3.43
N ASP A 135 -17.99 -11.42 4.71
CA ASP A 135 -18.99 -10.48 5.22
C ASP A 135 -18.63 -9.03 4.82
N ARG A 136 -19.60 -8.32 4.22
CA ARG A 136 -19.39 -6.96 3.71
C ARG A 136 -18.95 -6.01 4.81
N ALA A 137 -19.53 -6.07 6.00
CA ALA A 137 -19.17 -5.21 7.11
C ALA A 137 -17.72 -5.44 7.55
N THR A 138 -17.29 -6.69 7.62
CA THR A 138 -15.91 -7.06 7.94
C THR A 138 -14.95 -6.57 6.86
N LEU A 139 -15.29 -6.81 5.60
CA LEU A 139 -14.48 -6.37 4.46
C LEU A 139 -14.27 -4.86 4.47
N LEU A 140 -15.35 -4.10 4.60
CA LEU A 140 -15.28 -2.63 4.61
C LEU A 140 -14.55 -2.11 5.85
N SER A 141 -14.75 -2.74 7.01
CA SER A 141 -14.04 -2.35 8.24
C SER A 141 -12.53 -2.49 8.10
N VAL A 142 -12.06 -3.62 7.57
CA VAL A 142 -10.62 -3.85 7.34
C VAL A 142 -10.07 -2.83 6.34
N LEU A 143 -10.74 -2.63 5.21
CA LEU A 143 -10.27 -1.69 4.18
C LEU A 143 -10.26 -0.24 4.67
N ARG A 144 -11.24 0.16 5.48
CA ARG A 144 -11.27 1.50 6.08
C ARG A 144 -10.14 1.71 7.06
N ASP A 145 -9.78 0.68 7.83
CA ASP A 145 -8.61 0.74 8.73
C ASP A 145 -7.32 0.90 7.94
N LEU A 146 -7.16 0.16 6.84
CA LEU A 146 -6.00 0.29 5.96
C LEU A 146 -5.93 1.70 5.34
N ARG A 147 -7.05 2.22 4.86
CA ARG A 147 -7.13 3.57 4.31
C ARG A 147 -6.76 4.63 5.34
N ALA A 148 -7.25 4.50 6.56
CA ALA A 148 -6.94 5.43 7.64
C ALA A 148 -5.45 5.41 7.98
N ALA A 149 -4.83 4.25 8.01
CA ALA A 149 -3.40 4.11 8.27
C ALA A 149 -2.57 4.79 7.17
N GLU A 150 -2.96 4.64 5.91
CA GLU A 150 -2.28 5.31 4.78
C GLU A 150 -2.43 6.82 4.85
N ARG A 151 -3.59 7.33 5.23
CA ARG A 151 -3.82 8.75 5.43
C ARG A 151 -2.92 9.30 6.55
N ASP A 152 -2.83 8.58 7.66
CA ASP A 152 -1.95 8.96 8.76
C ASP A 152 -0.49 8.97 8.30
N GLY A 153 -0.10 8.03 7.45
CA GLY A 153 1.22 7.98 6.83
C GLY A 153 1.50 9.20 5.96
N VAL A 154 0.55 9.63 5.13
CA VAL A 154 0.65 10.86 4.32
C VAL A 154 0.87 12.07 5.23
N GLU A 155 0.08 12.22 6.28
CA GLU A 155 0.19 13.33 7.21
C GLU A 155 1.55 13.34 7.91
N ARG A 156 2.03 12.17 8.32
CA ARG A 156 3.31 12.03 9.01
C ARG A 156 4.48 12.44 8.11
N VAL A 157 4.52 11.94 6.88
CA VAL A 157 5.58 12.31 5.92
C VAL A 157 5.51 13.80 5.60
N THR A 158 4.32 14.33 5.36
CA THR A 158 4.11 15.76 5.08
C THR A 158 4.61 16.64 6.22
N THR A 159 4.31 16.27 7.45
CA THR A 159 4.79 16.99 8.64
C THR A 159 6.32 17.00 8.71
N ILE A 160 6.97 15.87 8.47
CA ILE A 160 8.43 15.78 8.46
C ILE A 160 9.01 16.67 7.37
N MET A 161 8.42 16.66 6.17
CA MET A 161 8.88 17.53 5.06
C MET A 161 8.74 19.01 5.39
N GLU A 162 7.63 19.41 6.00
CA GLU A 162 7.38 20.79 6.40
C GLU A 162 8.38 21.28 7.45
N GLU A 163 8.71 20.43 8.41
CA GLU A 163 9.69 20.76 9.46
C GLU A 163 11.12 20.93 8.93
N ARG A 164 11.39 20.36 7.74
CA ARG A 164 12.71 20.44 7.09
C ARG A 164 12.80 21.52 6.02
N ALA A 165 11.70 22.15 5.72
CA ALA A 165 11.65 23.20 4.70
C ALA A 165 12.35 24.51 5.14
#